data_3965ff5d80396d54091f471677df0f91
#
_entry.id   3965ff5d80396d54091f471677df0f91
#
_cell.length_a   1.000
_cell.length_b   1.000
_cell.length_c   1.000
_cell.angle_alpha   90.00
_cell.angle_beta   90.00
_cell.angle_gamma   90.00
#
_symmetry.space_group_name_H-M   'P 1'
#
loop_
_entity.id
_entity.type
_entity.pdbx_description
1 polymer ?
#
loop_
_entity_poly.entity_id
_entity_poly.type
_entity_poly.pdbx_seq_one_letter_code
_entity_poly.pdbx_strand_id
1 'polypeptide(L)'
;MDSVIFSRIIEKVISVCPRSTVTYNVIDGTSFGYVKIASFKSNTAPQFLAAVRVLEEKGVTGIIFDLRGNPGGYLSTVESMLSFLVPTGTLIASFSSSKASLYATNGDIYETDDHVLTVPSIVMCDDTSASGAELFTGAMRDYNDMGLLECTIIGQTTYKKGIMQSTIPLDYGATLTLTTALYNPPSGQNFHGVGVSPDVFVNEGEDYMQVAIDELTKLIMNN
;
A
#
# COMPACT_ATOMS: atom_id res chain seq x y z
N MET A 1 26.60 -6.00 6.57
CA MET A 1 26.76 -5.23 5.29
C MET A 1 26.58 -3.78 5.68
N ASP A 2 27.55 -2.89 5.38
CA ASP A 2 27.48 -1.53 5.91
C ASP A 2 26.25 -0.77 5.43
N SER A 3 25.51 -0.15 6.35
CA SER A 3 24.30 0.66 6.09
C SER A 3 24.53 1.71 4.99
N VAL A 4 25.74 2.24 4.90
CA VAL A 4 26.16 3.22 3.87
C VAL A 4 26.22 2.61 2.46
N ILE A 5 26.60 1.33 2.33
CA ILE A 5 26.65 0.64 1.03
C ILE A 5 25.23 0.33 0.57
N PHE A 6 24.38 -0.11 1.48
CA PHE A 6 22.97 -0.41 1.21
C PHE A 6 22.21 0.86 0.79
N SER A 7 22.36 1.97 1.52
CA SER A 7 21.77 3.27 1.17
C SER A 7 22.21 3.75 -0.22
N ARG A 8 23.50 3.64 -0.57
CA ARG A 8 24.01 4.02 -1.90
C ARG A 8 23.51 3.12 -3.03
N ILE A 9 23.31 1.82 -2.78
CA ILE A 9 22.74 0.90 -3.76
C ILE A 9 21.28 1.27 -4.01
N ILE A 10 20.53 1.58 -2.96
CA ILE A 10 19.12 2.00 -3.02
C ILE A 10 18.95 3.31 -3.79
N GLU A 11 19.74 4.35 -3.48
CA GLU A 11 19.71 5.61 -4.22
C GLU A 11 20.03 5.39 -5.71
N LYS A 12 20.95 4.48 -6.04
CA LYS A 12 21.30 4.17 -7.41
C LYS A 12 20.23 3.38 -8.14
N VAL A 13 19.51 2.47 -7.48
CA VAL A 13 18.37 1.72 -8.05
C VAL A 13 17.20 2.67 -8.34
N ILE A 14 16.91 3.60 -7.45
CA ILE A 14 15.86 4.62 -7.65
C ILE A 14 16.24 5.59 -8.78
N SER A 15 17.52 5.98 -8.89
CA SER A 15 18.00 6.93 -9.91
C SER A 15 18.13 6.34 -11.33
N VAL A 16 18.18 5.02 -11.47
CA VAL A 16 18.40 4.33 -12.77
C VAL A 16 17.10 3.73 -13.33
N CYS A 17 15.99 3.69 -12.55
CA CYS A 17 14.73 3.15 -13.04
C CYS A 17 13.96 4.23 -13.83
N PRO A 18 13.85 4.13 -15.18
CA PRO A 18 13.26 5.20 -16.01
C PRO A 18 11.76 5.41 -15.77
N ARG A 19 11.12 4.65 -14.89
CA ARG A 19 9.72 4.80 -14.46
C ARG A 19 9.58 4.46 -12.99
N SER A 20 9.96 5.40 -12.13
CA SER A 20 9.65 5.27 -10.71
C SER A 20 8.14 5.25 -10.50
N THR A 21 7.65 4.25 -9.76
CA THR A 21 6.25 4.15 -9.33
C THR A 21 6.08 4.55 -7.86
N VAL A 22 7.20 4.78 -7.17
CA VAL A 22 7.24 5.27 -5.80
C VAL A 22 8.11 6.51 -5.74
N THR A 23 7.62 7.57 -5.10
CA THR A 23 8.41 8.74 -4.71
C THR A 23 8.22 8.99 -3.22
N TYR A 24 9.25 9.51 -2.55
CA TYR A 24 9.19 9.72 -1.12
C TYR A 24 10.04 10.92 -0.69
N ASN A 25 9.66 11.52 0.41
CA ASN A 25 10.41 12.60 1.08
C ASN A 25 10.00 12.69 2.56
N VAL A 26 10.79 13.42 3.34
CA VAL A 26 10.31 13.95 4.62
C VAL A 26 9.56 15.25 4.33
N ILE A 27 8.39 15.43 4.95
CA ILE A 27 7.57 16.63 4.75
C ILE A 27 8.21 17.80 5.45
N ASP A 28 8.45 18.88 4.71
CA ASP A 28 9.10 20.08 5.22
C ASP A 28 8.41 20.63 6.49
N GLY A 29 9.20 20.95 7.50
CA GLY A 29 8.70 21.46 8.77
C GLY A 29 8.07 20.42 9.71
N THR A 30 8.13 19.13 9.36
CA THR A 30 7.63 18.00 10.17
C THR A 30 8.68 16.93 10.36
N SER A 31 8.38 15.93 11.21
CA SER A 31 9.09 14.65 11.30
C SER A 31 8.36 13.53 10.58
N PHE A 32 7.51 13.81 9.61
CA PHE A 32 6.68 12.82 8.92
C PHE A 32 7.27 12.45 7.55
N GLY A 33 7.23 11.16 7.25
CA GLY A 33 7.53 10.62 5.93
C GLY A 33 6.31 10.69 5.00
N TYR A 34 6.57 10.94 3.73
CA TYR A 34 5.56 10.85 2.67
C TYR A 34 6.02 9.86 1.61
N VAL A 35 5.13 8.95 1.21
CA VAL A 35 5.39 7.94 0.18
C VAL A 35 4.22 7.93 -0.80
N LYS A 36 4.43 8.44 -2.02
CA LYS A 36 3.48 8.33 -3.13
C LYS A 36 3.65 7.01 -3.85
N ILE A 37 2.56 6.27 -4.04
CA ILE A 37 2.52 5.01 -4.77
C ILE A 37 1.62 5.20 -6.00
N ALA A 38 2.23 5.37 -7.18
CA ALA A 38 1.49 5.70 -8.39
C ALA A 38 0.78 4.49 -9.03
N SER A 39 1.31 3.29 -8.87
CA SER A 39 0.72 2.02 -9.35
C SER A 39 1.50 0.82 -8.80
N PHE A 40 0.92 -0.38 -8.86
CA PHE A 40 1.56 -1.62 -8.43
C PHE A 40 2.14 -2.40 -9.62
N LYS A 41 3.38 -2.08 -10.00
CA LYS A 41 4.17 -2.77 -11.04
C LYS A 41 5.24 -3.66 -10.39
N SER A 42 5.89 -4.50 -11.19
CA SER A 42 6.92 -5.44 -10.71
C SER A 42 8.10 -4.79 -9.98
N ASN A 43 8.37 -3.52 -10.23
CA ASN A 43 9.43 -2.74 -9.58
C ASN A 43 8.93 -1.86 -8.42
N THR A 44 7.64 -1.88 -8.07
CA THR A 44 7.08 -1.00 -7.04
C THR A 44 7.43 -1.49 -5.63
N ALA A 45 7.32 -2.79 -5.35
CA ALA A 45 7.62 -3.31 -4.02
C ALA A 45 9.07 -3.00 -3.58
N PRO A 46 10.13 -3.29 -4.35
CA PRO A 46 11.49 -2.91 -3.96
C PRO A 46 11.68 -1.40 -3.74
N GLN A 47 11.02 -0.56 -4.55
CA GLN A 47 11.08 0.89 -4.37
C GLN A 47 10.38 1.32 -3.08
N PHE A 48 9.24 0.72 -2.77
CA PHE A 48 8.48 0.99 -1.55
C PHE A 48 9.26 0.59 -0.29
N LEU A 49 9.77 -0.65 -0.24
CA LEU A 49 10.57 -1.13 0.88
C LEU A 49 11.78 -0.22 1.13
N ALA A 50 12.47 0.16 0.05
CA ALA A 50 13.60 1.08 0.13
C ALA A 50 13.18 2.46 0.67
N ALA A 51 12.06 2.99 0.22
CA ALA A 51 11.54 4.29 0.65
C ALA A 51 11.21 4.30 2.14
N VAL A 52 10.49 3.28 2.62
CA VAL A 52 10.11 3.16 4.03
C VAL A 52 11.36 3.04 4.91
N ARG A 53 12.31 2.15 4.58
CA ARG A 53 13.57 2.00 5.35
C ARG A 53 14.37 3.32 5.42
N VAL A 54 14.50 4.04 4.31
CA VAL A 54 15.20 5.33 4.31
C VAL A 54 14.49 6.36 5.20
N LEU A 55 13.17 6.37 5.22
CA LEU A 55 12.42 7.26 6.10
C LEU A 55 12.59 6.87 7.58
N GLU A 56 12.55 5.59 7.90
CA GLU A 56 12.82 5.07 9.26
C GLU A 56 14.25 5.38 9.72
N GLU A 57 15.25 5.20 8.86
CA GLU A 57 16.64 5.59 9.13
C GLU A 57 16.79 7.10 9.40
N LYS A 58 15.93 7.93 8.82
CA LYS A 58 15.86 9.38 9.10
C LYS A 58 15.13 9.72 10.39
N GLY A 59 14.57 8.72 11.07
CA GLY A 59 13.87 8.90 12.35
C GLY A 59 12.50 9.57 12.20
N VAL A 60 11.77 9.30 11.10
CA VAL A 60 10.40 9.81 10.98
C VAL A 60 9.52 9.21 12.06
N THR A 61 8.59 10.01 12.58
CA THR A 61 7.67 9.61 13.66
C THR A 61 6.30 9.15 13.14
N GLY A 62 6.09 9.18 11.83
CA GLY A 62 4.89 8.69 11.17
C GLY A 62 5.05 8.75 9.66
N ILE A 63 4.23 7.99 8.92
CA ILE A 63 4.32 7.90 7.45
C ILE A 63 2.95 8.11 6.81
N ILE A 64 2.90 8.92 5.76
CA ILE A 64 1.73 9.11 4.91
C ILE A 64 1.93 8.36 3.60
N PHE A 65 1.10 7.35 3.35
CA PHE A 65 1.03 6.60 2.08
C PHE A 65 -0.03 7.21 1.17
N ASP A 66 0.35 7.75 0.02
CA ASP A 66 -0.57 8.37 -0.92
C ASP A 66 -0.87 7.45 -2.11
N LEU A 67 -2.10 6.95 -2.14
CA LEU A 67 -2.67 6.10 -3.19
C LEU A 67 -3.65 6.84 -4.10
N ARG A 68 -3.84 8.14 -3.96
CA ARG A 68 -4.72 8.91 -4.84
C ARG A 68 -4.26 8.80 -6.29
N GLY A 69 -5.18 8.54 -7.20
CA GLY A 69 -4.86 8.34 -8.62
C GLY A 69 -4.20 6.98 -8.94
N ASN A 70 -4.06 6.07 -7.98
CA ASN A 70 -3.46 4.75 -8.21
C ASN A 70 -4.49 3.76 -8.77
N PRO A 71 -4.37 3.32 -10.04
CA PRO A 71 -5.34 2.42 -10.67
C PRO A 71 -5.21 0.95 -10.22
N GLY A 72 -4.29 0.65 -9.29
CA GLY A 72 -3.96 -0.71 -8.90
C GLY A 72 -2.75 -1.29 -9.65
N GLY A 73 -2.76 -2.59 -9.87
CA GLY A 73 -1.70 -3.32 -10.54
C GLY A 73 -1.58 -4.77 -10.10
N TYR A 74 -0.35 -5.29 -10.02
CA TYR A 74 -0.11 -6.68 -9.66
C TYR A 74 -0.42 -6.96 -8.18
N LEU A 75 -1.21 -8.00 -7.94
CA LEU A 75 -1.58 -8.44 -6.61
C LEU A 75 -0.34 -8.89 -5.80
N SER A 76 0.59 -9.60 -6.45
CA SER A 76 1.86 -10.01 -5.83
C SER A 76 2.72 -8.83 -5.36
N THR A 77 2.63 -7.69 -6.03
CA THR A 77 3.31 -6.46 -5.60
C THR A 77 2.66 -5.89 -4.33
N VAL A 78 1.32 -5.87 -4.28
CA VAL A 78 0.59 -5.45 -3.07
C VAL A 78 0.91 -6.39 -1.90
N GLU A 79 0.91 -7.71 -2.16
CA GLU A 79 1.29 -8.73 -1.17
C GLU A 79 2.68 -8.47 -0.59
N SER A 80 3.69 -8.29 -1.44
CA SER A 80 5.06 -8.02 -0.99
C SER A 80 5.16 -6.72 -0.17
N MET A 81 4.42 -5.67 -0.53
CA MET A 81 4.44 -4.41 0.21
C MET A 81 3.75 -4.53 1.57
N LEU A 82 2.59 -5.18 1.63
CA LEU A 82 1.88 -5.41 2.89
C LEU A 82 2.64 -6.38 3.81
N SER A 83 3.28 -7.42 3.24
CA SER A 83 4.13 -8.35 4.01
C SER A 83 5.30 -7.66 4.70
N PHE A 84 5.75 -6.53 4.18
CA PHE A 84 6.78 -5.71 4.80
C PHE A 84 6.27 -4.86 5.98
N LEU A 85 4.98 -4.61 6.05
CA LEU A 85 4.39 -3.74 7.07
C LEU A 85 3.85 -4.48 8.29
N VAL A 86 3.63 -5.80 8.20
CA VAL A 86 2.97 -6.61 9.23
C VAL A 86 3.75 -7.89 9.53
N PRO A 87 3.54 -8.52 10.70
CA PRO A 87 4.22 -9.75 11.07
C PRO A 87 3.99 -10.89 10.07
N THR A 88 5.00 -11.72 9.90
CA THR A 88 4.91 -12.95 9.09
C THR A 88 3.74 -13.83 9.53
N GLY A 89 3.03 -14.39 8.53
CA GLY A 89 1.84 -15.23 8.74
C GLY A 89 0.54 -14.43 8.85
N THR A 90 0.60 -13.09 8.80
CA THR A 90 -0.60 -12.25 8.76
C THR A 90 -1.32 -12.43 7.42
N LEU A 91 -2.65 -12.59 7.47
CA LEU A 91 -3.49 -12.68 6.26
C LEU A 91 -3.46 -11.35 5.51
N ILE A 92 -3.20 -11.41 4.20
CA ILE A 92 -3.21 -10.24 3.31
C ILE A 92 -4.47 -10.18 2.49
N ALA A 93 -4.86 -11.30 1.90
CA ALA A 93 -6.05 -11.38 1.07
C ALA A 93 -6.62 -12.80 1.05
N SER A 94 -7.91 -12.90 0.80
CA SER A 94 -8.62 -14.15 0.53
C SER A 94 -9.41 -14.06 -0.77
N PHE A 95 -9.72 -15.23 -1.36
CA PHE A 95 -10.42 -15.30 -2.63
C PHE A 95 -11.74 -16.05 -2.47
N SER A 96 -12.86 -15.43 -2.89
CA SER A 96 -14.20 -16.01 -2.73
C SER A 96 -14.47 -17.21 -3.63
N SER A 97 -13.74 -17.37 -4.74
CA SER A 97 -13.90 -18.49 -5.69
C SER A 97 -13.02 -19.70 -5.39
N SER A 98 -12.11 -19.60 -4.42
CA SER A 98 -11.20 -20.66 -4.02
C SER A 98 -10.91 -20.61 -2.53
N LYS A 99 -10.33 -21.69 -1.98
CA LYS A 99 -9.79 -21.67 -0.60
C LYS A 99 -8.41 -21.02 -0.53
N ALA A 100 -7.96 -20.41 -1.61
CA ALA A 100 -6.66 -19.73 -1.64
C ALA A 100 -6.69 -18.44 -0.81
N SER A 101 -5.61 -18.19 -0.11
CA SER A 101 -5.39 -16.97 0.67
C SER A 101 -3.93 -16.58 0.54
N LEU A 102 -3.65 -15.28 0.63
CA LEU A 102 -2.30 -14.74 0.66
C LEU A 102 -1.95 -14.34 2.09
N TYR A 103 -0.78 -14.75 2.56
CA TYR A 103 -0.25 -14.45 3.88
C TYR A 103 1.06 -13.69 3.75
N ALA A 104 1.37 -12.87 4.74
CA ALA A 104 2.67 -12.22 4.83
C ALA A 104 3.77 -13.29 4.90
N THR A 105 4.80 -13.12 4.10
CA THR A 105 5.96 -14.02 4.02
C THR A 105 7.23 -13.29 4.40
N ASN A 106 8.22 -14.03 4.93
CA ASN A 106 9.58 -13.50 5.15
C ASN A 106 10.27 -13.39 3.81
N GLY A 107 9.82 -12.47 3.00
CA GLY A 107 10.52 -11.94 1.85
C GLY A 107 11.41 -12.87 1.03
N ASP A 108 10.87 -13.94 0.47
CA ASP A 108 11.60 -14.75 -0.52
C ASP A 108 12.09 -13.94 -1.73
N ILE A 109 11.64 -12.69 -1.85
CA ILE A 109 12.03 -11.81 -2.96
C ILE A 109 13.07 -10.77 -2.53
N TYR A 110 13.15 -10.37 -1.24
CA TYR A 110 13.95 -9.22 -0.81
C TYR A 110 14.60 -9.36 0.58
N GLU A 111 15.02 -10.53 1.04
CA GLU A 111 15.70 -10.70 2.35
C GLU A 111 15.08 -9.76 3.42
N THR A 112 13.79 -9.87 3.67
CA THR A 112 13.14 -9.04 4.68
C THR A 112 13.35 -9.67 6.03
N ASP A 113 14.06 -9.00 6.91
CA ASP A 113 14.20 -9.31 8.34
C ASP A 113 12.86 -9.07 9.00
N ASP A 114 11.94 -9.98 9.16
CA ASP A 114 10.68 -9.82 9.91
C ASP A 114 10.28 -8.35 10.23
N HIS A 115 10.41 -7.47 9.22
CA HIS A 115 10.13 -6.05 9.38
C HIS A 115 8.64 -5.83 9.64
N VAL A 116 8.35 -4.95 10.57
CA VAL A 116 6.98 -4.49 10.87
C VAL A 116 7.01 -2.97 10.97
N LEU A 117 6.02 -2.33 10.38
CA LEU A 117 5.86 -0.88 10.54
C LEU A 117 5.54 -0.56 12.00
N THR A 118 6.40 0.23 12.64
CA THR A 118 6.28 0.57 14.07
C THR A 118 5.81 1.99 14.33
N VAL A 119 5.72 2.81 13.29
CA VAL A 119 5.23 4.20 13.41
C VAL A 119 3.80 4.32 12.89
N PRO A 120 2.99 5.22 13.46
CA PRO A 120 1.65 5.50 12.96
C PRO A 120 1.64 5.90 11.49
N SER A 121 0.57 5.58 10.79
CA SER A 121 0.45 5.87 9.37
C SER A 121 -0.90 6.45 8.97
N ILE A 122 -0.89 7.19 7.86
CA ILE A 122 -2.08 7.63 7.14
C ILE A 122 -2.07 7.00 5.76
N VAL A 123 -3.22 6.53 5.29
CA VAL A 123 -3.41 6.18 3.87
C VAL A 123 -4.36 7.20 3.24
N MET A 124 -3.86 7.92 2.22
CA MET A 124 -4.69 8.81 1.41
C MET A 124 -5.24 8.07 0.20
N CYS A 125 -6.54 8.11 -0.01
CA CYS A 125 -7.20 7.53 -1.18
C CYS A 125 -8.22 8.50 -1.80
N ASP A 126 -8.60 8.23 -3.05
CA ASP A 126 -9.63 8.96 -3.77
C ASP A 126 -10.51 8.00 -4.60
N ASP A 127 -11.52 8.54 -5.30
CA ASP A 127 -12.45 7.78 -6.14
C ASP A 127 -11.80 7.13 -7.37
N THR A 128 -10.53 7.43 -7.64
CA THR A 128 -9.71 6.82 -8.69
C THR A 128 -8.72 5.78 -8.17
N SER A 129 -8.58 5.67 -6.83
CA SER A 129 -7.83 4.60 -6.18
C SER A 129 -8.53 3.26 -6.40
N ALA A 130 -7.96 2.36 -7.21
CA ALA A 130 -8.68 1.19 -7.70
C ALA A 130 -7.95 -0.14 -7.48
N SER A 131 -8.71 -1.24 -7.41
CA SER A 131 -8.18 -2.62 -7.46
C SER A 131 -7.11 -2.88 -6.38
N GLY A 132 -5.85 -3.10 -6.75
CA GLY A 132 -4.76 -3.29 -5.79
C GLY A 132 -4.60 -2.14 -4.79
N ALA A 133 -4.94 -0.89 -5.16
CA ALA A 133 -4.94 0.23 -4.23
C ALA A 133 -6.05 0.09 -3.17
N GLU A 134 -7.21 -0.44 -3.57
CA GLU A 134 -8.30 -0.72 -2.63
C GLU A 134 -7.97 -1.87 -1.69
N LEU A 135 -7.27 -2.91 -2.19
CA LEU A 135 -6.78 -3.98 -1.32
C LEU A 135 -5.76 -3.46 -0.31
N PHE A 136 -4.79 -2.65 -0.74
CA PHE A 136 -3.81 -2.04 0.17
C PHE A 136 -4.52 -1.19 1.24
N THR A 137 -5.41 -0.30 0.82
CA THR A 137 -6.18 0.57 1.73
C THR A 137 -7.04 -0.23 2.71
N GLY A 138 -7.78 -1.23 2.21
CA GLY A 138 -8.63 -2.09 3.05
C GLY A 138 -7.82 -2.94 4.03
N ALA A 139 -6.68 -3.48 3.59
CA ALA A 139 -5.80 -4.25 4.45
C ALA A 139 -5.20 -3.38 5.57
N MET A 140 -4.74 -2.17 5.27
CA MET A 140 -4.20 -1.24 6.28
C MET A 140 -5.25 -0.91 7.35
N ARG A 141 -6.50 -0.67 6.96
CA ARG A 141 -7.60 -0.48 7.92
C ARG A 141 -7.83 -1.73 8.77
N ASP A 142 -7.93 -2.90 8.12
CA ASP A 142 -8.18 -4.16 8.82
C ASP A 142 -7.05 -4.48 9.83
N TYR A 143 -5.79 -4.17 9.47
CA TYR A 143 -4.65 -4.33 10.39
C TYR A 143 -4.71 -3.36 11.57
N ASN A 144 -5.19 -2.13 11.36
CA ASN A 144 -5.48 -1.21 12.46
C ASN A 144 -6.55 -1.78 13.40
N ASP A 145 -7.65 -2.29 12.84
CA ASP A 145 -8.74 -2.88 13.60
C ASP A 145 -8.31 -4.12 14.38
N MET A 146 -7.31 -4.86 13.88
CA MET A 146 -6.68 -6.00 14.54
C MET A 146 -5.61 -5.60 15.57
N GLY A 147 -5.24 -4.33 15.68
CA GLY A 147 -4.19 -3.83 16.56
C GLY A 147 -2.77 -4.25 16.14
N LEU A 148 -2.55 -4.55 14.86
CA LEU A 148 -1.25 -4.92 14.31
C LEU A 148 -0.40 -3.72 13.92
N LEU A 149 -1.01 -2.59 13.59
CA LEU A 149 -0.40 -1.30 13.31
C LEU A 149 -1.41 -0.19 13.60
N GLU A 150 -0.95 1.05 13.56
CA GLU A 150 -1.81 2.22 13.71
C GLU A 150 -1.96 2.92 12.36
N CYS A 151 -3.20 3.02 11.90
CA CYS A 151 -3.50 3.60 10.60
C CYS A 151 -4.86 4.29 10.58
N THR A 152 -4.93 5.46 9.95
CA THR A 152 -6.19 6.12 9.61
C THR A 152 -6.26 6.30 8.09
N ILE A 153 -7.40 5.98 7.51
CA ILE A 153 -7.66 6.16 6.09
C ILE A 153 -8.34 7.51 5.88
N ILE A 154 -7.79 8.37 5.01
CA ILE A 154 -8.39 9.67 4.70
C ILE A 154 -8.66 9.83 3.20
N GLY A 155 -9.65 10.62 2.86
CA GLY A 155 -9.92 11.00 1.48
C GLY A 155 -11.34 10.75 1.03
N GLN A 156 -11.53 10.02 -0.07
CA GLN A 156 -12.83 9.69 -0.64
C GLN A 156 -12.98 8.18 -0.79
N THR A 157 -14.24 7.71 -0.88
CA THR A 157 -14.54 6.30 -1.17
C THR A 157 -13.87 5.88 -2.47
N THR A 158 -13.17 4.76 -2.45
CA THR A 158 -12.37 4.25 -3.57
C THR A 158 -13.22 3.79 -4.78
N TYR A 159 -12.57 3.36 -5.87
CA TYR A 159 -13.17 3.08 -7.18
C TYR A 159 -14.19 1.91 -7.22
N LYS A 160 -14.16 0.96 -6.26
CA LYS A 160 -15.11 -0.18 -6.13
C LYS A 160 -14.79 -1.39 -7.01
N LYS A 161 -13.51 -1.70 -7.27
CA LYS A 161 -13.08 -2.83 -8.12
C LYS A 161 -12.42 -3.95 -7.30
N GLY A 162 -13.21 -4.78 -6.62
CA GLY A 162 -12.76 -5.95 -5.83
C GLY A 162 -12.80 -7.28 -6.61
N ILE A 163 -12.46 -7.28 -7.90
CA ILE A 163 -12.48 -8.46 -8.78
C ILE A 163 -11.10 -8.72 -9.41
N MET A 164 -10.75 -9.99 -9.53
CA MET A 164 -9.61 -10.46 -10.30
C MET A 164 -10.05 -10.87 -11.70
N GLN A 165 -9.30 -10.43 -12.71
CA GLN A 165 -9.53 -10.76 -14.10
C GLN A 165 -8.34 -11.54 -14.65
N SER A 166 -8.63 -12.62 -15.39
CA SER A 166 -7.63 -13.39 -16.12
C SER A 166 -7.81 -13.19 -17.60
N THR A 167 -6.71 -12.95 -18.32
CA THR A 167 -6.71 -12.85 -19.79
C THR A 167 -6.20 -14.15 -20.36
N ILE A 168 -7.04 -14.81 -21.16
CA ILE A 168 -6.79 -16.10 -21.77
C ILE A 168 -6.52 -15.85 -23.26
N PRO A 169 -5.35 -16.22 -23.79
CA PRO A 169 -5.12 -16.15 -25.23
C PRO A 169 -6.00 -17.18 -25.95
N LEU A 170 -6.57 -16.77 -27.06
CA LEU A 170 -7.36 -17.60 -27.96
C LEU A 170 -6.65 -17.75 -29.32
N ASP A 171 -7.16 -18.65 -30.16
CA ASP A 171 -6.66 -18.79 -31.52
C ASP A 171 -6.79 -17.48 -32.32
N TYR A 172 -5.94 -17.35 -33.35
CA TYR A 172 -5.89 -16.18 -34.26
C TYR A 172 -5.52 -14.85 -33.59
N GLY A 173 -4.84 -14.88 -32.42
CA GLY A 173 -4.37 -13.66 -31.75
C GLY A 173 -5.46 -12.91 -30.95
N ALA A 174 -6.65 -13.49 -30.83
CA ALA A 174 -7.69 -12.94 -29.96
C ALA A 174 -7.37 -13.23 -28.47
N THR A 175 -7.96 -12.47 -27.57
CA THR A 175 -7.88 -12.71 -26.13
C THR A 175 -9.25 -12.62 -25.50
N LEU A 176 -9.48 -13.43 -24.48
CA LEU A 176 -10.68 -13.40 -23.65
C LEU A 176 -10.31 -12.97 -22.24
N THR A 177 -10.88 -11.86 -21.74
CA THR A 177 -10.70 -11.42 -20.36
C THR A 177 -11.95 -11.76 -19.57
N LEU A 178 -11.79 -12.58 -18.54
CA LEU A 178 -12.88 -13.03 -17.66
C LEU A 178 -12.60 -12.61 -16.21
N THR A 179 -13.65 -12.27 -15.48
CA THR A 179 -13.60 -12.20 -14.02
C THR A 179 -13.56 -13.61 -13.46
N THR A 180 -12.50 -13.96 -12.73
CA THR A 180 -12.23 -15.30 -12.23
C THR A 180 -12.38 -15.43 -10.72
N ALA A 181 -12.28 -14.33 -9.98
CA ALA A 181 -12.46 -14.33 -8.53
C ALA A 181 -12.88 -12.94 -8.01
N LEU A 182 -13.49 -12.93 -6.84
CA LEU A 182 -13.50 -11.79 -5.94
C LEU A 182 -12.31 -11.96 -4.99
N TYR A 183 -11.61 -10.88 -4.67
CA TYR A 183 -10.60 -10.88 -3.61
C TYR A 183 -10.98 -9.89 -2.51
N ASN A 184 -10.66 -10.27 -1.29
CA ASN A 184 -11.08 -9.55 -0.08
C ASN A 184 -9.84 -9.18 0.74
N PRO A 185 -9.85 -8.05 1.44
CA PRO A 185 -8.85 -7.73 2.44
C PRO A 185 -8.95 -8.73 3.62
N PRO A 186 -8.08 -8.61 4.66
CA PRO A 186 -8.03 -9.53 5.79
C PRO A 186 -9.36 -9.80 6.49
N SER A 187 -10.22 -8.78 6.62
CA SER A 187 -11.56 -8.91 7.20
C SER A 187 -12.50 -9.84 6.42
N GLY A 188 -12.16 -10.17 5.17
CA GLY A 188 -13.03 -10.94 4.28
C GLY A 188 -14.17 -10.13 3.66
N GLN A 189 -14.28 -8.84 3.96
CA GLN A 189 -15.33 -7.96 3.43
C GLN A 189 -14.95 -7.49 2.02
N ASN A 190 -15.64 -8.02 1.00
CA ASN A 190 -15.39 -7.61 -0.37
C ASN A 190 -15.82 -6.18 -0.62
N PHE A 191 -14.97 -5.41 -1.27
CA PHE A 191 -15.23 -4.00 -1.61
C PHE A 191 -15.75 -3.80 -3.05
N HIS A 192 -16.03 -4.87 -3.80
CA HIS A 192 -16.56 -4.75 -5.15
C HIS A 192 -17.96 -4.12 -5.17
N GLY A 193 -18.13 -3.07 -5.96
CA GLY A 193 -19.38 -2.31 -6.05
C GLY A 193 -19.62 -1.33 -4.88
N VAL A 194 -18.85 -1.42 -3.79
CA VAL A 194 -19.01 -0.59 -2.59
C VAL A 194 -17.82 0.38 -2.42
N GLY A 195 -16.60 -0.10 -2.62
CA GLY A 195 -15.35 0.61 -2.34
C GLY A 195 -14.90 0.49 -0.88
N VAL A 196 -13.76 1.10 -0.59
CA VAL A 196 -13.26 1.30 0.77
C VAL A 196 -13.57 2.73 1.17
N SER A 197 -14.42 2.92 2.16
CA SER A 197 -14.73 4.26 2.69
C SER A 197 -13.60 4.74 3.60
N PRO A 198 -13.17 6.00 3.53
CA PRO A 198 -12.21 6.54 4.47
C PRO A 198 -12.82 6.70 5.87
N ASP A 199 -11.95 6.77 6.88
CA ASP A 199 -12.32 7.10 8.25
C ASP A 199 -12.58 8.60 8.40
N VAL A 200 -11.79 9.41 7.64
CA VAL A 200 -11.93 10.86 7.57
C VAL A 200 -12.12 11.28 6.11
N PHE A 201 -13.30 11.80 5.79
CA PHE A 201 -13.57 12.33 4.45
C PHE A 201 -12.84 13.67 4.25
N VAL A 202 -12.22 13.82 3.07
CA VAL A 202 -11.66 15.10 2.61
C VAL A 202 -12.59 15.68 1.56
N ASN A 203 -13.19 16.84 1.85
CA ASN A 203 -14.14 17.49 0.98
C ASN A 203 -13.45 18.21 -0.18
N GLU A 204 -14.24 18.55 -1.21
CA GLU A 204 -13.73 19.36 -2.32
C GLU A 204 -13.23 20.73 -1.82
N GLY A 205 -12.00 21.07 -2.21
CA GLY A 205 -11.34 22.32 -1.79
C GLY A 205 -10.51 22.22 -0.51
N GLU A 206 -10.58 21.13 0.25
CA GLU A 206 -9.70 20.89 1.40
C GLU A 206 -8.31 20.41 0.94
N ASP A 207 -7.29 20.81 1.69
CA ASP A 207 -5.91 20.35 1.45
C ASP A 207 -5.71 18.96 2.06
N TYR A 208 -5.65 17.94 1.22
CA TYR A 208 -5.38 16.56 1.61
C TYR A 208 -4.12 16.40 2.47
N MET A 209 -3.06 17.15 2.14
CA MET A 209 -1.80 17.03 2.87
C MET A 209 -1.94 17.61 4.28
N GLN A 210 -2.63 18.74 4.42
CA GLN A 210 -2.87 19.33 5.72
C GLN A 210 -3.74 18.43 6.60
N VAL A 211 -4.82 17.86 6.04
CA VAL A 211 -5.67 16.89 6.76
C VAL A 211 -4.85 15.66 7.18
N ALA A 212 -3.99 15.14 6.31
CA ALA A 212 -3.12 14.00 6.63
C ALA A 212 -2.15 14.31 7.77
N ILE A 213 -1.53 15.48 7.76
CA ILE A 213 -0.61 15.95 8.83
C ILE A 213 -1.36 16.08 10.14
N ASP A 214 -2.55 16.68 10.13
CA ASP A 214 -3.36 16.89 11.32
C ASP A 214 -3.81 15.56 11.94
N GLU A 215 -4.29 14.61 11.12
CA GLU A 215 -4.72 13.29 11.60
C GLU A 215 -3.53 12.45 12.08
N LEU A 216 -2.38 12.48 11.40
CA LEU A 216 -1.17 11.79 11.86
C LEU A 216 -0.66 12.35 13.19
N THR A 217 -0.74 13.67 13.35
CA THR A 217 -0.39 14.34 14.62
C THR A 217 -1.31 13.87 15.76
N LYS A 218 -2.62 13.74 15.50
CA LYS A 218 -3.58 13.22 16.49
C LYS A 218 -3.26 11.78 16.89
N LEU A 219 -2.94 10.90 15.92
CA LEU A 219 -2.56 9.51 16.21
C LEU A 219 -1.34 9.46 17.15
N ILE A 220 -0.31 10.26 16.89
CA ILE A 220 0.91 10.28 17.71
C ILE A 220 0.67 10.85 19.11
N MET A 221 -0.22 11.84 19.25
CA MET A 221 -0.49 12.45 20.57
C MET A 221 -1.37 11.59 21.47
N ASN A 222 -2.12 10.65 20.93
CA ASN A 222 -3.02 9.77 21.67
C ASN A 222 -2.34 8.49 22.17
N ASN A 223 -1.07 8.26 21.81
CA ASN A 223 -0.19 7.17 22.23
C ASN A 223 0.78 7.64 23.31
#